data_ebeca25f420717812874c36acc80e112
#
_entry.id   ebeca25f420717812874c36acc80e112
#
_cell.length_a   1.000
_cell.length_b   1.000
_cell.length_c   1.000
_cell.angle_alpha   90.00
_cell.angle_beta   90.00
_cell.angle_gamma   90.00
#
_symmetry.space_group_name_H-M   'P 1'
#
loop_
_entity.id
_entity.type
_entity.pdbx_description
1 polymer ?
#
loop_
_entity_poly.entity_id
_entity_poly.type
_entity_poly.pdbx_seq_one_letter_code
_entity_poly.pdbx_strand_id
1 'polypeptide(L)'
;MKEEIDELIRAVEASPENTYIRLLLIRKIKDKAEYSDIFSLQLNELLKYDPQNKEAKNLLAQYYFKNGKLSACIILCEELMDKGQLNPNTKLILAKAYFSEKDMTKAKEVYEEVLDYDPDLFDDELDAAFRIKLDYLEDEYTDSHFLQKPGMGFKDVGGMAAIKKEIDLKIIKPLEHAELYAQYGKKVGGGLLLYGPPGCGKTFIAKATAGEIDANFINVSLNDILDMFIGNSEKNLHDIFEIARSNTPCVMFIDEIDALGAKRSDLRQSAGKNIINQFLAELDGLEADNEGILIIGATNTPWHLDSAFRRPGRFDRIIFVPPPDDESKMEILKLKLEGKPVDKIDYKAVVKHTKDYSGADIEAMIDIAIEAKLEKAMETGIPEPITSKDLIAAAKIHKASTVDWFTTAKNYALFANQSGLYNDILKYIK
;
A
#
# COMPACT_ATOMS: atom_id res chain seq x y z
N MET A 1 -40.31 20.19 39.37
CA MET A 1 -39.63 19.69 38.10
C MET A 1 -40.62 19.12 37.11
N LYS A 2 -41.51 18.17 37.46
CA LYS A 2 -42.56 17.67 36.58
C LYS A 2 -43.61 18.74 36.27
N GLU A 3 -44.06 19.48 37.29
CA GLU A 3 -44.97 20.61 37.12
C GLU A 3 -44.42 21.69 36.18
N GLU A 4 -43.13 22.01 36.24
CA GLU A 4 -42.51 22.99 35.32
C GLU A 4 -42.51 22.52 33.87
N ILE A 5 -42.35 21.20 33.63
CA ILE A 5 -42.41 20.63 32.27
C ILE A 5 -43.86 20.72 31.76
N ASP A 6 -44.81 20.36 32.59
CA ASP A 6 -46.25 20.45 32.24
C ASP A 6 -46.69 21.89 31.94
N GLU A 7 -46.13 22.86 32.68
CA GLU A 7 -46.36 24.31 32.41
C GLU A 7 -45.74 24.72 31.05
N LEU A 8 -44.50 24.26 30.77
CA LEU A 8 -43.88 24.57 29.50
C LEU A 8 -44.63 23.90 28.31
N ILE A 9 -45.15 22.70 28.48
CA ILE A 9 -45.96 22.01 27.46
C ILE A 9 -47.19 22.85 27.15
N ARG A 10 -47.94 23.29 28.19
CA ARG A 10 -49.11 24.16 28.04
C ARG A 10 -48.78 25.52 27.39
N ALA A 11 -47.61 26.08 27.74
CA ALA A 11 -47.14 27.35 27.15
C ALA A 11 -46.81 27.18 25.64
N VAL A 12 -46.21 26.05 25.24
CA VAL A 12 -45.95 25.72 23.82
C VAL A 12 -47.27 25.48 23.07
N GLU A 13 -48.24 24.81 23.69
CA GLU A 13 -49.57 24.60 23.10
C GLU A 13 -50.33 25.92 22.90
N ALA A 14 -50.22 26.85 23.86
CA ALA A 14 -50.81 28.18 23.79
C ALA A 14 -50.16 29.13 22.77
N SER A 15 -48.87 28.90 22.46
CA SER A 15 -48.13 29.71 21.51
C SER A 15 -47.20 28.84 20.64
N PRO A 16 -47.75 28.09 19.67
CA PRO A 16 -47.02 27.10 18.87
C PRO A 16 -45.86 27.67 18.04
N GLU A 17 -45.95 28.96 17.66
CA GLU A 17 -44.91 29.65 16.86
C GLU A 17 -43.76 30.19 17.70
N ASN A 18 -43.87 30.15 19.04
CA ASN A 18 -42.82 30.66 19.91
C ASN A 18 -41.68 29.68 20.05
N THR A 19 -40.68 29.83 19.18
CA THR A 19 -39.48 28.99 19.13
C THR A 19 -38.63 29.03 20.43
N TYR A 20 -38.66 30.14 21.14
CA TYR A 20 -37.91 30.31 22.40
C TYR A 20 -38.49 29.44 23.54
N ILE A 21 -39.82 29.47 23.76
CA ILE A 21 -40.45 28.62 24.77
C ILE A 21 -40.29 27.16 24.45
N ARG A 22 -40.43 26.82 23.15
CA ARG A 22 -40.23 25.45 22.66
C ARG A 22 -38.82 24.97 22.91
N LEU A 23 -37.80 25.81 22.68
CA LEU A 23 -36.38 25.48 22.96
C LEU A 23 -36.12 25.28 24.47
N LEU A 24 -36.77 26.08 25.34
CA LEU A 24 -36.70 25.88 26.77
C LEU A 24 -37.28 24.53 27.21
N LEU A 25 -38.42 24.13 26.65
CA LEU A 25 -38.98 22.81 26.88
C LEU A 25 -38.05 21.70 26.44
N ILE A 26 -37.48 21.78 25.22
CA ILE A 26 -36.54 20.83 24.67
C ILE A 26 -35.32 20.65 25.58
N ARG A 27 -34.72 21.76 26.07
CA ARG A 27 -33.61 21.72 27.00
C ARG A 27 -33.94 21.04 28.34
N LYS A 28 -35.16 21.18 28.81
CA LYS A 28 -35.62 20.59 30.10
C LYS A 28 -35.87 19.09 29.99
N ILE A 29 -36.25 18.59 28.80
CA ILE A 29 -36.63 17.18 28.59
C ILE A 29 -35.55 16.34 27.88
N LYS A 30 -34.46 16.95 27.36
CA LYS A 30 -33.46 16.28 26.50
C LYS A 30 -32.84 15.00 27.12
N ASP A 31 -32.66 14.97 28.43
CA ASP A 31 -32.00 13.87 29.14
C ASP A 31 -32.99 12.93 29.84
N LYS A 32 -34.28 13.05 29.56
CA LYS A 32 -35.35 12.31 30.23
C LYS A 32 -35.96 11.29 29.27
N ALA A 33 -35.70 10.01 29.49
CA ALA A 33 -36.18 8.92 28.65
C ALA A 33 -37.72 8.90 28.51
N GLU A 34 -38.46 9.26 29.57
CA GLU A 34 -39.93 9.30 29.60
C GLU A 34 -40.54 10.34 28.64
N TYR A 35 -39.73 11.31 28.15
CA TYR A 35 -40.19 12.37 27.23
C TYR A 35 -39.56 12.25 25.83
N SER A 36 -38.97 11.11 25.49
CA SER A 36 -38.24 10.90 24.22
C SER A 36 -39.11 11.20 22.98
N ASP A 37 -40.37 10.77 22.98
CA ASP A 37 -41.29 11.02 21.85
C ASP A 37 -41.64 12.50 21.73
N ILE A 38 -41.90 13.14 22.88
CA ILE A 38 -42.21 14.58 22.94
C ILE A 38 -40.96 15.38 22.52
N PHE A 39 -39.77 14.97 22.92
CA PHE A 39 -38.52 15.62 22.55
C PHE A 39 -38.34 15.66 21.03
N SER A 40 -38.49 14.52 20.35
CA SER A 40 -38.33 14.44 18.90
C SER A 40 -39.44 15.27 18.16
N LEU A 41 -40.67 15.21 18.65
CA LEU A 41 -41.78 15.98 18.09
C LEU A 41 -41.49 17.50 18.20
N GLN A 42 -41.08 17.97 19.39
CA GLN A 42 -40.80 19.38 19.61
C GLN A 42 -39.59 19.91 18.84
N LEU A 43 -38.58 19.10 18.63
CA LEU A 43 -37.43 19.43 17.75
C LEU A 43 -37.88 19.63 16.30
N ASN A 44 -38.68 18.71 15.78
CA ASN A 44 -39.16 18.78 14.42
C ASN A 44 -40.09 19.99 14.21
N GLU A 45 -41.00 20.24 15.16
CA GLU A 45 -41.86 21.42 15.13
C GLU A 45 -41.07 22.74 15.23
N LEU A 46 -40.03 22.79 16.07
CA LEU A 46 -39.15 23.96 16.15
C LEU A 46 -38.49 24.24 14.80
N LEU A 47 -37.94 23.20 14.15
CA LEU A 47 -37.27 23.34 12.86
C LEU A 47 -38.19 23.68 11.70
N LYS A 48 -39.54 23.50 11.81
CA LYS A 48 -40.50 24.02 10.85
C LYS A 48 -40.60 25.55 10.91
N TYR A 49 -40.55 26.13 12.11
CA TYR A 49 -40.64 27.58 12.32
C TYR A 49 -39.29 28.28 12.23
N ASP A 50 -38.22 27.61 12.63
CA ASP A 50 -36.84 28.10 12.56
C ASP A 50 -35.89 27.02 11.96
N PRO A 51 -35.89 26.87 10.63
CA PRO A 51 -35.08 25.85 9.94
C PRO A 51 -33.57 26.01 10.09
N GLN A 52 -33.11 27.16 10.53
CA GLN A 52 -31.67 27.46 10.70
C GLN A 52 -31.22 27.40 12.18
N ASN A 53 -32.04 26.92 13.07
CA ASN A 53 -31.72 26.83 14.48
C ASN A 53 -30.59 25.81 14.73
N LYS A 54 -29.37 26.31 15.00
CA LYS A 54 -28.18 25.51 15.19
C LYS A 54 -28.32 24.54 16.37
N GLU A 55 -28.87 25.02 17.49
CA GLU A 55 -28.98 24.22 18.71
C GLU A 55 -29.98 23.07 18.49
N ALA A 56 -31.09 23.33 17.88
CA ALA A 56 -32.08 22.31 17.59
C ALA A 56 -31.55 21.24 16.63
N LYS A 57 -30.80 21.62 15.59
CA LYS A 57 -30.18 20.68 14.66
C LYS A 57 -29.12 19.82 15.36
N ASN A 58 -28.25 20.39 16.20
CA ASN A 58 -27.29 19.62 16.98
C ASN A 58 -27.97 18.62 17.93
N LEU A 59 -29.03 19.03 18.63
CA LEU A 59 -29.82 18.14 19.49
C LEU A 59 -30.54 17.04 18.71
N LEU A 60 -31.01 17.35 17.51
CA LEU A 60 -31.66 16.35 16.62
C LEU A 60 -30.64 15.31 16.12
N ALA A 61 -29.43 15.71 15.81
CA ALA A 61 -28.35 14.79 15.43
C ALA A 61 -28.02 13.83 16.59
N GLN A 62 -27.89 14.35 17.81
CA GLN A 62 -27.70 13.55 19.03
C GLN A 62 -28.86 12.56 19.26
N TYR A 63 -30.11 13.01 19.04
CA TYR A 63 -31.26 12.14 19.15
C TYR A 63 -31.25 11.02 18.10
N TYR A 64 -30.89 11.32 16.84
CA TYR A 64 -30.79 10.31 15.78
C TYR A 64 -29.73 9.24 16.13
N PHE A 65 -28.58 9.65 16.63
CA PHE A 65 -27.56 8.72 17.07
C PHE A 65 -28.04 7.80 18.18
N LYS A 66 -28.63 8.37 19.27
CA LYS A 66 -29.17 7.58 20.40
C LYS A 66 -30.23 6.55 19.98
N ASN A 67 -30.96 6.82 18.90
CA ASN A 67 -32.01 5.93 18.37
C ASN A 67 -31.55 5.06 17.20
N GLY A 68 -30.24 4.92 16.95
CA GLY A 68 -29.69 4.06 15.94
C GLY A 68 -29.94 4.51 14.49
N LYS A 69 -30.39 5.76 14.28
CA LYS A 69 -30.60 6.35 12.94
C LYS A 69 -29.30 6.96 12.41
N LEU A 70 -28.26 6.11 12.23
CA LEU A 70 -26.91 6.55 11.96
C LEU A 70 -26.81 7.40 10.69
N SER A 71 -27.34 6.93 9.57
CA SER A 71 -27.30 7.66 8.29
C SER A 71 -27.94 9.05 8.38
N ALA A 72 -29.08 9.19 9.10
CA ALA A 72 -29.73 10.49 9.30
C ALA A 72 -28.90 11.42 10.20
N CYS A 73 -28.22 10.86 11.21
CA CYS A 73 -27.28 11.59 12.05
C CYS A 73 -26.11 12.12 11.22
N ILE A 74 -25.47 11.28 10.41
CA ILE A 74 -24.33 11.64 9.56
C ILE A 74 -24.70 12.78 8.60
N ILE A 75 -25.78 12.64 7.85
CA ILE A 75 -26.22 13.66 6.88
C ILE A 75 -26.44 15.02 7.56
N LEU A 76 -27.09 15.02 8.73
CA LEU A 76 -27.36 16.26 9.46
C LEU A 76 -26.08 16.88 10.03
N CYS A 77 -25.15 16.06 10.54
CA CYS A 77 -23.87 16.52 11.04
C CYS A 77 -22.97 17.07 9.93
N GLU A 78 -22.92 16.42 8.76
CA GLU A 78 -22.18 16.90 7.58
C GLU A 78 -22.75 18.27 7.13
N GLU A 79 -24.07 18.44 7.07
CA GLU A 79 -24.69 19.75 6.76
C GLU A 79 -24.29 20.85 7.76
N LEU A 80 -24.22 20.52 9.06
CA LEU A 80 -23.81 21.45 10.10
C LEU A 80 -22.32 21.76 10.03
N MET A 81 -21.49 20.78 9.68
CA MET A 81 -20.04 20.92 9.53
C MET A 81 -19.70 21.86 8.37
N ASP A 82 -20.34 21.68 7.21
CA ASP A 82 -20.16 22.53 6.02
C ASP A 82 -20.50 24.01 6.30
N LYS A 83 -21.43 24.24 7.24
CA LYS A 83 -21.83 25.60 7.65
C LYS A 83 -21.03 26.15 8.84
N GLY A 84 -20.07 25.40 9.37
CA GLY A 84 -19.35 25.78 10.58
C GLY A 84 -20.22 25.90 11.83
N GLN A 85 -21.27 25.11 11.93
CA GLN A 85 -22.30 25.19 12.98
C GLN A 85 -22.36 23.93 13.87
N LEU A 86 -21.51 22.95 13.61
CA LEU A 86 -21.40 21.73 14.39
C LEU A 86 -20.66 22.02 15.71
N ASN A 87 -21.26 21.66 16.85
CA ASN A 87 -20.58 21.82 18.13
C ASN A 87 -19.67 20.63 18.42
N PRO A 88 -18.63 20.78 19.28
CA PRO A 88 -17.64 19.74 19.54
C PRO A 88 -18.25 18.40 20.02
N ASN A 89 -19.23 18.45 20.92
CA ASN A 89 -19.91 17.24 21.40
C ASN A 89 -20.67 16.50 20.29
N THR A 90 -21.30 17.24 19.36
CA THR A 90 -22.00 16.63 18.23
C THR A 90 -21.02 16.16 17.17
N LYS A 91 -19.83 16.78 17.07
CA LYS A 91 -18.73 16.33 16.23
C LYS A 91 -18.18 14.98 16.72
N LEU A 92 -18.03 14.79 18.03
CA LEU A 92 -17.71 13.50 18.62
C LEU A 92 -18.77 12.43 18.28
N ILE A 93 -20.05 12.81 18.30
CA ILE A 93 -21.13 11.89 17.90
C ILE A 93 -21.06 11.54 16.40
N LEU A 94 -20.65 12.46 15.54
CA LEU A 94 -20.40 12.17 14.12
C LEU A 94 -19.27 11.13 13.97
N ALA A 95 -18.17 11.27 14.70
CA ALA A 95 -17.11 10.28 14.71
C ALA A 95 -17.62 8.89 15.14
N LYS A 96 -18.43 8.82 16.21
CA LYS A 96 -19.09 7.57 16.64
C LYS A 96 -20.07 7.00 15.62
N ALA A 97 -20.79 7.85 14.89
CA ALA A 97 -21.72 7.40 13.86
C ALA A 97 -20.96 6.79 12.67
N TYR A 98 -19.87 7.39 12.21
CA TYR A 98 -19.00 6.81 11.19
C TYR A 98 -18.35 5.50 11.66
N PHE A 99 -17.90 5.46 12.90
CA PHE A 99 -17.35 4.22 13.50
C PHE A 99 -18.37 3.07 13.49
N SER A 100 -19.62 3.36 13.89
CA SER A 100 -20.72 2.39 13.88
C SER A 100 -21.10 1.91 12.48
N GLU A 101 -20.99 2.78 11.46
CA GLU A 101 -21.19 2.45 10.03
C GLU A 101 -19.92 1.79 9.39
N LYS A 102 -18.84 1.56 10.19
CA LYS A 102 -17.58 0.99 9.76
C LYS A 102 -16.77 1.85 8.77
N ASP A 103 -17.07 3.11 8.64
CA ASP A 103 -16.22 4.09 7.94
C ASP A 103 -15.11 4.58 8.89
N MET A 104 -14.10 3.71 9.05
CA MET A 104 -13.01 3.94 10.01
C MET A 104 -12.15 5.15 9.65
N THR A 105 -12.04 5.46 8.35
CA THR A 105 -11.22 6.57 7.86
C THR A 105 -11.83 7.90 8.27
N LYS A 106 -13.11 8.12 7.97
CA LYS A 106 -13.81 9.35 8.37
C LYS A 106 -14.00 9.45 9.88
N ALA A 107 -14.23 8.31 10.55
CA ALA A 107 -14.37 8.28 12.00
C ALA A 107 -13.10 8.78 12.69
N LYS A 108 -11.93 8.33 12.23
CA LYS A 108 -10.63 8.74 12.76
C LYS A 108 -10.36 10.23 12.51
N GLU A 109 -10.52 10.67 11.26
CA GLU A 109 -10.29 12.05 10.83
C GLU A 109 -11.12 13.05 11.68
N VAL A 110 -12.43 12.78 11.81
CA VAL A 110 -13.32 13.62 12.63
C VAL A 110 -12.98 13.56 14.13
N TYR A 111 -12.56 12.39 14.63
CA TYR A 111 -12.19 12.25 16.03
C TYR A 111 -10.88 12.97 16.37
N GLU A 112 -9.87 12.91 15.51
CA GLU A 112 -8.64 13.69 15.66
C GLU A 112 -8.92 15.20 15.71
N GLU A 113 -9.78 15.70 14.82
CA GLU A 113 -10.21 17.11 14.85
C GLU A 113 -10.98 17.50 16.14
N VAL A 114 -11.66 16.56 16.80
CA VAL A 114 -12.31 16.80 18.12
C VAL A 114 -11.25 16.92 19.19
N LEU A 115 -10.26 16.03 19.23
CA LEU A 115 -9.19 16.03 20.23
C LEU A 115 -8.24 17.21 20.06
N ASP A 116 -7.97 17.65 18.84
CA ASP A 116 -7.19 18.87 18.56
C ASP A 116 -7.88 20.13 19.09
N TYR A 117 -9.22 20.18 19.07
CA TYR A 117 -10.00 21.30 19.58
C TYR A 117 -10.17 21.25 21.11
N ASP A 118 -10.47 20.09 21.65
CA ASP A 118 -10.71 19.87 23.08
C ASP A 118 -10.26 18.46 23.50
N PRO A 119 -9.04 18.32 24.05
CA PRO A 119 -8.51 17.02 24.47
C PRO A 119 -9.31 16.32 25.58
N ASP A 120 -10.16 17.06 26.31
CA ASP A 120 -11.00 16.48 27.37
C ASP A 120 -12.25 15.78 26.82
N LEU A 121 -12.56 15.94 25.52
CA LEU A 121 -13.64 15.25 24.82
C LEU A 121 -13.21 13.89 24.27
N PHE A 122 -12.36 13.16 24.98
CA PHE A 122 -11.97 11.81 24.59
C PHE A 122 -13.11 10.80 24.79
N ASP A 123 -13.08 9.73 24.03
CA ASP A 123 -14.02 8.62 24.11
C ASP A 123 -13.30 7.29 24.18
N ASP A 124 -13.53 6.52 25.26
CA ASP A 124 -12.81 5.27 25.53
C ASP A 124 -12.97 4.23 24.42
N GLU A 125 -14.11 4.18 23.73
CA GLU A 125 -14.39 3.21 22.67
C GLU A 125 -13.64 3.58 21.38
N LEU A 126 -13.70 4.84 20.97
CA LEU A 126 -12.95 5.34 19.82
C LEU A 126 -11.45 5.33 20.09
N ASP A 127 -11.04 5.73 21.29
CA ASP A 127 -9.65 5.75 21.69
C ASP A 127 -9.07 4.33 21.72
N ALA A 128 -9.79 3.36 22.28
CA ALA A 128 -9.40 1.96 22.25
C ALA A 128 -9.38 1.42 20.80
N ALA A 129 -10.38 1.74 20.00
CA ALA A 129 -10.46 1.29 18.62
C ALA A 129 -9.36 1.90 17.73
N PHE A 130 -9.03 3.17 17.95
CA PHE A 130 -7.99 3.85 17.17
C PHE A 130 -6.59 3.61 17.76
N ARG A 131 -6.43 3.39 19.07
CA ARG A 131 -5.19 2.89 19.68
C ARG A 131 -4.96 1.43 19.34
N ILE A 132 -5.96 0.57 19.40
CA ILE A 132 -5.86 -0.81 18.91
C ILE A 132 -5.53 -0.81 17.41
N LYS A 133 -5.99 0.17 16.64
CA LYS A 133 -5.63 0.30 15.23
C LYS A 133 -4.30 1.03 15.01
N LEU A 134 -3.87 1.89 15.93
CA LEU A 134 -2.49 2.39 16.02
C LEU A 134 -1.55 1.31 16.55
N ASP A 135 -1.95 0.52 17.54
CA ASP A 135 -1.22 -0.68 18.00
C ASP A 135 -1.28 -1.81 16.95
N TYR A 136 -2.41 -1.97 16.22
CA TYR A 136 -2.47 -2.84 15.04
C TYR A 136 -1.78 -2.23 13.81
N LEU A 137 -1.72 -0.92 13.66
CA LEU A 137 -0.93 -0.25 12.62
C LEU A 137 0.52 -0.08 13.07
N GLU A 138 0.81 0.09 14.36
CA GLU A 138 2.18 -0.02 14.90
C GLU A 138 2.62 -1.48 14.96
N ASP A 139 1.79 -2.47 15.32
CA ASP A 139 2.08 -3.90 15.24
C ASP A 139 1.97 -4.45 13.80
N GLU A 140 1.07 -3.93 12.92
CA GLU A 140 1.06 -4.25 11.49
C GLU A 140 2.11 -3.47 10.71
N TYR A 141 2.46 -2.23 11.09
CA TYR A 141 3.62 -1.53 10.55
C TYR A 141 4.92 -2.04 11.18
N THR A 142 4.90 -2.57 12.41
CA THR A 142 6.12 -3.06 13.05
C THR A 142 6.38 -4.54 12.85
N ASP A 143 5.42 -5.44 12.54
CA ASP A 143 5.80 -6.86 12.44
C ASP A 143 5.14 -7.71 11.34
N SER A 144 3.90 -7.50 10.90
CA SER A 144 3.26 -8.49 10.03
C SER A 144 3.12 -8.10 8.56
N HIS A 145 3.02 -6.81 8.20
CA HIS A 145 2.94 -6.38 6.80
C HIS A 145 4.31 -6.28 6.13
N PHE A 146 5.32 -5.83 6.86
CA PHE A 146 6.67 -5.72 6.32
C PHE A 146 7.44 -7.02 6.47
N LEU A 147 7.29 -7.74 7.60
CA LEU A 147 8.05 -8.93 7.90
C LEU A 147 7.37 -10.19 7.36
N GLN A 148 7.90 -10.75 6.31
CA GLN A 148 7.46 -12.02 5.74
C GLN A 148 8.58 -13.04 5.89
N LYS A 149 8.28 -14.27 6.34
CA LYS A 149 9.18 -15.40 6.10
C LYS A 149 8.81 -16.03 4.75
N PRO A 150 9.61 -15.82 3.70
CA PRO A 150 9.30 -16.40 2.40
C PRO A 150 9.42 -17.92 2.49
N GLY A 151 8.31 -18.63 2.28
CA GLY A 151 8.32 -20.09 2.16
C GLY A 151 8.86 -20.59 0.82
N MET A 152 9.58 -19.74 0.06
CA MET A 152 10.09 -20.03 -1.28
C MET A 152 11.59 -19.78 -1.34
N GLY A 153 12.32 -20.65 -2.05
CA GLY A 153 13.74 -20.51 -2.34
C GLY A 153 14.03 -20.49 -3.85
N PHE A 154 15.29 -20.61 -4.22
CA PHE A 154 15.69 -20.62 -5.63
C PHE A 154 15.10 -21.78 -6.43
N LYS A 155 14.65 -22.85 -5.79
CA LYS A 155 13.98 -24.00 -6.44
C LYS A 155 12.62 -23.63 -6.99
N ASP A 156 11.96 -22.67 -6.36
CA ASP A 156 10.61 -22.22 -6.71
C ASP A 156 10.62 -21.12 -7.79
N VAL A 157 11.80 -20.62 -8.13
CA VAL A 157 12.00 -19.64 -9.21
C VAL A 157 12.31 -20.40 -10.50
N GLY A 158 11.40 -20.39 -11.47
CA GLY A 158 11.62 -20.99 -12.78
C GLY A 158 12.79 -20.32 -13.53
N GLY A 159 13.75 -21.10 -13.98
CA GLY A 159 14.89 -20.63 -14.77
C GLY A 159 15.84 -19.71 -14.03
N MET A 160 16.29 -18.62 -14.67
CA MET A 160 17.21 -17.60 -14.14
C MET A 160 18.52 -18.17 -13.57
N ALA A 161 19.03 -19.30 -14.07
CA ALA A 161 20.18 -20.01 -13.52
C ALA A 161 21.45 -19.13 -13.38
N ALA A 162 21.68 -18.25 -14.35
CA ALA A 162 22.83 -17.33 -14.32
C ALA A 162 22.68 -16.29 -13.20
N ILE A 163 21.50 -15.74 -13.00
CA ILE A 163 21.20 -14.76 -11.95
C ILE A 163 21.31 -15.40 -10.56
N LYS A 164 20.69 -16.56 -10.38
CA LYS A 164 20.77 -17.34 -9.13
C LYS A 164 22.23 -17.62 -8.75
N LYS A 165 23.03 -18.07 -9.71
CA LYS A 165 24.47 -18.30 -9.50
C LYS A 165 25.23 -17.03 -9.15
N GLU A 166 24.87 -15.91 -9.76
CA GLU A 166 25.50 -14.62 -9.48
C GLU A 166 25.14 -14.11 -8.09
N ILE A 167 23.88 -14.26 -7.67
CA ILE A 167 23.42 -13.94 -6.32
C ILE A 167 24.11 -14.87 -5.30
N ASP A 168 24.18 -16.18 -5.57
CA ASP A 168 24.86 -17.15 -4.72
C ASP A 168 26.31 -16.74 -4.47
N LEU A 169 27.06 -16.45 -5.53
CA LEU A 169 28.47 -16.08 -5.43
C LEU A 169 28.72 -14.72 -4.80
N LYS A 170 27.88 -13.73 -5.07
CA LYS A 170 28.11 -12.34 -4.64
C LYS A 170 27.47 -12.02 -3.30
N ILE A 171 26.41 -12.75 -2.90
CA ILE A 171 25.59 -12.45 -1.74
C ILE A 171 25.60 -13.61 -0.74
N ILE A 172 25.13 -14.81 -1.16
CA ILE A 172 24.89 -15.92 -0.23
C ILE A 172 26.21 -16.45 0.34
N LYS A 173 27.15 -16.81 -0.52
CA LYS A 173 28.47 -17.32 -0.06
C LYS A 173 29.25 -16.37 0.83
N PRO A 174 29.29 -15.04 0.58
CA PRO A 174 29.87 -14.10 1.52
C PRO A 174 29.18 -14.11 2.90
N LEU A 175 27.85 -14.25 2.95
CA LEU A 175 27.12 -14.34 4.22
C LEU A 175 27.37 -15.66 4.95
N GLU A 176 27.37 -16.80 4.23
CA GLU A 176 27.65 -18.11 4.81
C GLU A 176 29.10 -18.27 5.32
N HIS A 177 30.05 -17.58 4.68
CA HIS A 177 31.49 -17.69 4.97
C HIS A 177 32.12 -16.35 5.39
N ALA A 178 31.40 -15.58 6.22
CA ALA A 178 31.78 -14.22 6.61
C ALA A 178 33.24 -14.14 7.15
N GLU A 179 33.66 -15.11 7.98
CA GLU A 179 35.02 -15.17 8.53
C GLU A 179 36.07 -15.31 7.42
N LEU A 180 35.83 -16.15 6.41
CA LEU A 180 36.73 -16.33 5.28
C LEU A 180 36.90 -15.04 4.49
N TYR A 181 35.80 -14.34 4.22
CA TYR A 181 35.83 -13.07 3.49
C TYR A 181 36.54 -11.96 4.28
N ALA A 182 36.33 -11.93 5.61
CA ALA A 182 37.02 -11.00 6.51
C ALA A 182 38.58 -11.23 6.51
N GLN A 183 39.03 -12.48 6.44
CA GLN A 183 40.48 -12.79 6.33
C GLN A 183 41.10 -12.19 5.07
N TYR A 184 40.35 -12.05 3.98
CA TYR A 184 40.79 -11.39 2.75
C TYR A 184 40.50 -9.89 2.72
N GLY A 185 40.07 -9.29 3.87
CA GLY A 185 39.75 -7.86 3.98
C GLY A 185 38.49 -7.43 3.25
N LYS A 186 37.61 -8.38 2.87
CA LYS A 186 36.32 -8.08 2.26
C LYS A 186 35.27 -7.96 3.33
N LYS A 187 34.57 -6.82 3.35
CA LYS A 187 33.39 -6.65 4.17
C LYS A 187 32.24 -7.47 3.59
N VAL A 188 31.50 -8.16 4.46
CA VAL A 188 30.25 -8.85 4.14
C VAL A 188 29.12 -7.85 4.35
N GLY A 189 28.25 -7.69 3.38
CA GLY A 189 27.18 -6.69 3.40
C GLY A 189 27.18 -5.86 2.11
N GLY A 190 26.44 -4.78 2.10
CA GLY A 190 26.24 -3.92 0.93
C GLY A 190 24.93 -4.21 0.22
N GLY A 191 24.58 -3.37 -0.76
CA GLY A 191 23.33 -3.45 -1.48
C GLY A 191 23.47 -4.15 -2.84
N LEU A 192 22.38 -4.81 -3.23
CA LEU A 192 22.20 -5.39 -4.55
C LEU A 192 21.18 -4.56 -5.33
N LEU A 193 21.52 -4.11 -6.53
CA LEU A 193 20.60 -3.46 -7.44
C LEU A 193 20.18 -4.42 -8.56
N LEU A 194 18.92 -4.78 -8.59
CA LEU A 194 18.29 -5.53 -9.68
C LEU A 194 17.73 -4.54 -10.70
N TYR A 195 18.10 -4.65 -11.96
CA TYR A 195 17.55 -3.79 -13.01
C TYR A 195 17.14 -4.61 -14.24
N GLY A 196 16.13 -4.14 -14.95
CA GLY A 196 15.67 -4.81 -16.16
C GLY A 196 14.22 -4.46 -16.50
N PRO A 197 13.66 -5.04 -17.57
CA PRO A 197 12.30 -4.76 -17.98
C PRO A 197 11.27 -5.03 -16.87
N PRO A 198 10.11 -4.35 -16.87
CA PRO A 198 9.03 -4.65 -15.96
C PRO A 198 8.51 -6.08 -16.17
N GLY A 199 7.94 -6.67 -15.12
CA GLY A 199 7.36 -8.02 -15.20
C GLY A 199 8.35 -9.18 -15.33
N CYS A 200 9.68 -8.93 -15.24
CA CYS A 200 10.71 -9.98 -15.39
C CYS A 200 11.09 -10.65 -14.06
N GLY A 201 10.34 -10.46 -12.97
CA GLY A 201 10.51 -11.23 -11.73
C GLY A 201 11.56 -10.69 -10.77
N LYS A 202 11.90 -9.37 -10.79
CA LYS A 202 12.86 -8.76 -9.84
C LYS A 202 12.44 -8.94 -8.38
N THR A 203 11.19 -8.69 -8.06
CA THR A 203 10.61 -8.90 -6.71
C THR A 203 10.61 -10.38 -6.34
N PHE A 204 10.34 -11.25 -7.31
CA PHE A 204 10.28 -12.70 -7.09
C PHE A 204 11.65 -13.29 -6.74
N ILE A 205 12.70 -12.90 -7.46
CA ILE A 205 14.08 -13.35 -7.17
C ILE A 205 14.59 -12.78 -5.84
N ALA A 206 14.18 -11.56 -5.45
CA ALA A 206 14.52 -10.98 -4.16
C ALA A 206 13.90 -11.78 -3.00
N LYS A 207 12.60 -12.14 -3.10
CA LYS A 207 11.92 -13.03 -2.13
C LYS A 207 12.60 -14.40 -2.03
N ALA A 208 12.91 -15.00 -3.17
CA ALA A 208 13.58 -16.28 -3.20
C ALA A 208 15.01 -16.23 -2.61
N THR A 209 15.70 -15.10 -2.75
CA THR A 209 17.01 -14.88 -2.10
C THR A 209 16.86 -14.88 -0.58
N ALA A 210 15.84 -14.25 -0.04
CA ALA A 210 15.58 -14.24 1.41
C ALA A 210 15.26 -15.65 1.93
N GLY A 211 14.43 -16.40 1.21
CA GLY A 211 14.13 -17.79 1.60
C GLY A 211 15.33 -18.74 1.50
N GLU A 212 16.27 -18.51 0.57
CA GLU A 212 17.47 -19.33 0.42
C GLU A 212 18.42 -19.17 1.62
N ILE A 213 18.46 -17.99 2.25
CA ILE A 213 19.29 -17.70 3.43
C ILE A 213 18.51 -17.73 4.76
N ASP A 214 17.26 -18.23 4.75
CA ASP A 214 16.35 -18.26 5.90
C ASP A 214 16.21 -16.90 6.63
N ALA A 215 16.24 -15.82 5.86
CA ALA A 215 16.12 -14.46 6.37
C ALA A 215 14.68 -13.96 6.37
N ASN A 216 14.39 -13.04 7.26
CA ASN A 216 13.18 -12.25 7.20
C ASN A 216 13.17 -11.39 5.93
N PHE A 217 12.00 -11.12 5.36
CA PHE A 217 11.84 -10.33 4.15
C PHE A 217 10.95 -9.13 4.41
N ILE A 218 11.47 -7.95 4.16
CA ILE A 218 10.73 -6.69 4.23
C ILE A 218 10.55 -6.16 2.81
N ASN A 219 9.29 -5.97 2.41
CA ASN A 219 8.96 -5.37 1.12
C ASN A 219 8.55 -3.91 1.32
N VAL A 220 9.40 -2.99 0.89
CA VAL A 220 9.20 -1.55 1.01
C VAL A 220 8.74 -0.97 -0.31
N SER A 221 7.56 -0.38 -0.33
CA SER A 221 7.06 0.39 -1.47
C SER A 221 7.37 1.88 -1.31
N LEU A 222 7.29 2.62 -2.43
CA LEU A 222 7.45 4.06 -2.38
C LEU A 222 6.40 4.74 -1.49
N ASN A 223 5.18 4.22 -1.47
CA ASN A 223 4.09 4.75 -0.65
C ASN A 223 4.33 4.58 0.85
N ASP A 224 5.06 3.55 1.26
CA ASP A 224 5.40 3.31 2.66
C ASP A 224 6.39 4.37 3.20
N ILE A 225 7.19 4.95 2.31
CA ILE A 225 8.19 5.97 2.64
C ILE A 225 7.59 7.37 2.53
N LEU A 226 6.80 7.63 1.46
CA LEU A 226 6.27 8.95 1.17
C LEU A 226 4.95 9.17 1.89
N ASP A 227 4.97 10.05 2.89
CA ASP A 227 3.75 10.58 3.50
C ASP A 227 3.41 11.95 2.91
N MET A 228 2.10 12.32 2.92
CA MET A 228 1.64 13.63 2.46
C MET A 228 2.13 14.77 3.36
N PHE A 229 2.55 14.50 4.59
CA PHE A 229 3.03 15.50 5.54
C PHE A 229 4.55 15.64 5.49
N ILE A 230 5.02 16.88 5.33
CA ILE A 230 6.45 17.23 5.30
C ILE A 230 7.09 16.89 6.65
N GLY A 231 8.13 16.04 6.63
CA GLY A 231 8.90 15.64 7.82
C GLY A 231 8.66 14.21 8.29
N ASN A 232 7.52 13.57 7.94
CA ASN A 232 7.24 12.19 8.33
C ASN A 232 8.00 11.17 7.47
N SER A 233 8.23 11.48 6.20
CA SER A 233 8.90 10.56 5.25
C SER A 233 10.32 10.17 5.65
N GLU A 234 11.09 11.08 6.25
CA GLU A 234 12.44 10.81 6.76
C GLU A 234 12.38 9.90 7.99
N LYS A 235 11.40 10.12 8.87
CA LYS A 235 11.16 9.28 10.05
C LYS A 235 10.69 7.88 9.63
N ASN A 236 9.72 7.79 8.72
CA ASN A 236 9.22 6.50 8.22
C ASN A 236 10.34 5.65 7.62
N LEU A 237 11.23 6.27 6.85
CA LEU A 237 12.39 5.60 6.28
C LEU A 237 13.33 5.08 7.37
N HIS A 238 13.61 5.89 8.39
CA HIS A 238 14.44 5.49 9.54
C HIS A 238 13.80 4.31 10.29
N ASP A 239 12.51 4.38 10.60
CA ASP A 239 11.77 3.35 11.32
C ASP A 239 11.78 2.01 10.57
N ILE A 240 11.64 2.02 9.23
CA ILE A 240 11.77 0.82 8.39
C ILE A 240 13.17 0.19 8.52
N PHE A 241 14.24 0.98 8.55
CA PHE A 241 15.59 0.48 8.77
C PHE A 241 15.78 -0.08 10.17
N GLU A 242 15.19 0.54 11.20
CA GLU A 242 15.23 0.03 12.58
C GLU A 242 14.49 -1.32 12.71
N ILE A 243 13.34 -1.48 12.03
CA ILE A 243 12.64 -2.77 11.95
C ILE A 243 13.56 -3.83 11.33
N ALA A 244 14.26 -3.51 10.24
CA ALA A 244 15.17 -4.44 9.59
C ALA A 244 16.35 -4.82 10.50
N ARG A 245 16.92 -3.86 11.24
CA ARG A 245 18.02 -4.06 12.20
C ARG A 245 17.60 -4.96 13.37
N SER A 246 16.39 -4.77 13.86
CA SER A 246 15.83 -5.54 14.98
C SER A 246 15.47 -6.98 14.59
N ASN A 247 15.33 -7.28 13.29
CA ASN A 247 14.89 -8.57 12.77
C ASN A 247 15.93 -9.28 11.89
N THR A 248 17.20 -9.14 12.21
CA THR A 248 18.28 -9.81 11.48
C THR A 248 18.31 -11.32 11.72
N PRO A 249 18.67 -12.17 10.73
CA PRO A 249 19.03 -11.80 9.35
C PRO A 249 17.79 -11.35 8.55
N CYS A 250 17.94 -10.25 7.81
CA CYS A 250 16.86 -9.62 7.09
C CYS A 250 17.25 -9.25 5.65
N VAL A 251 16.33 -9.45 4.71
CA VAL A 251 16.41 -8.92 3.35
C VAL A 251 15.39 -7.80 3.20
N MET A 252 15.87 -6.59 3.05
CA MET A 252 15.03 -5.42 2.74
C MET A 252 14.97 -5.24 1.23
N PHE A 253 13.80 -5.37 0.65
CA PHE A 253 13.57 -5.15 -0.77
C PHE A 253 12.85 -3.82 -0.99
N ILE A 254 13.42 -2.97 -1.84
CA ILE A 254 12.88 -1.65 -2.17
C ILE A 254 12.60 -1.63 -3.67
N ASP A 255 11.31 -1.62 -4.04
CA ASP A 255 10.91 -1.55 -5.44
C ASP A 255 10.92 -0.10 -5.94
N GLU A 256 11.05 0.06 -7.25
CA GLU A 256 11.05 1.36 -7.94
C GLU A 256 12.01 2.41 -7.31
N ILE A 257 13.20 1.96 -6.92
CA ILE A 257 14.19 2.80 -6.25
C ILE A 257 14.58 4.05 -7.06
N ASP A 258 14.37 4.04 -8.37
CA ASP A 258 14.57 5.18 -9.25
C ASP A 258 13.63 6.35 -8.94
N ALA A 259 12.46 6.10 -8.38
CA ALA A 259 11.55 7.16 -7.94
C ALA A 259 12.06 7.88 -6.67
N LEU A 260 12.68 7.13 -5.73
CA LEU A 260 13.37 7.69 -4.57
C LEU A 260 14.72 8.31 -4.94
N GLY A 261 15.45 7.64 -5.84
CA GLY A 261 16.81 7.98 -6.22
C GLY A 261 16.93 8.86 -7.47
N ALA A 262 15.87 9.59 -7.85
CA ALA A 262 15.89 10.50 -9.00
C ALA A 262 17.04 11.51 -8.90
N LYS A 263 17.58 11.93 -10.05
CA LYS A 263 18.69 12.90 -10.07
C LYS A 263 18.28 14.18 -9.37
N ARG A 264 19.15 14.66 -8.48
CA ARG A 264 18.92 15.87 -7.66
C ARG A 264 18.62 17.13 -8.50
N SER A 265 19.06 17.16 -9.77
CA SER A 265 18.74 18.21 -10.73
C SER A 265 17.26 18.27 -11.12
N ASP A 266 16.57 17.14 -11.04
CA ASP A 266 15.20 17.00 -11.54
C ASP A 266 14.16 17.25 -10.43
N LEU A 267 14.61 17.33 -9.17
CA LEU A 267 13.77 17.57 -8.00
C LEU A 267 13.63 19.08 -7.74
N ARG A 268 12.47 19.62 -8.00
CA ARG A 268 12.13 21.03 -7.77
C ARG A 268 11.84 21.38 -6.30
N GLN A 269 11.57 20.39 -5.45
CA GLN A 269 11.20 20.59 -4.04
C GLN A 269 12.31 20.13 -3.09
N SER A 270 12.51 20.87 -2.00
CA SER A 270 13.52 20.58 -0.95
C SER A 270 13.25 19.25 -0.22
N ALA A 271 12.00 18.89 -0.02
CA ALA A 271 11.60 17.67 0.67
C ALA A 271 12.16 16.40 0.00
N GLY A 272 12.08 16.26 -1.33
CA GLY A 272 12.64 15.11 -2.04
C GLY A 272 14.17 14.95 -1.88
N LYS A 273 14.91 16.06 -1.71
CA LYS A 273 16.36 15.99 -1.49
C LYS A 273 16.71 15.46 -0.11
N ASN A 274 15.91 15.77 0.90
CA ASN A 274 16.12 15.33 2.27
C ASN A 274 15.94 13.81 2.37
N ILE A 275 14.85 13.26 1.81
CA ILE A 275 14.60 11.82 1.78
C ILE A 275 15.75 11.06 1.12
N ILE A 276 16.27 11.57 -0.03
CA ILE A 276 17.43 10.96 -0.69
C ILE A 276 18.66 10.99 0.22
N ASN A 277 18.91 12.10 0.90
CA ASN A 277 20.05 12.21 1.79
C ASN A 277 19.93 11.27 2.99
N GLN A 278 18.75 11.19 3.61
CA GLN A 278 18.46 10.24 4.70
C GLN A 278 18.67 8.79 4.21
N PHE A 279 18.12 8.44 3.05
CA PHE A 279 18.28 7.11 2.51
C PHE A 279 19.76 6.75 2.25
N LEU A 280 20.54 7.69 1.73
CA LEU A 280 21.97 7.49 1.54
C LEU A 280 22.73 7.36 2.88
N ALA A 281 22.30 8.08 3.93
CA ALA A 281 22.87 7.97 5.26
C ALA A 281 22.55 6.61 5.90
N GLU A 282 21.33 6.13 5.76
CA GLU A 282 20.92 4.79 6.22
C GLU A 282 21.70 3.67 5.50
N LEU A 283 21.87 3.78 4.16
CA LEU A 283 22.66 2.83 3.38
C LEU A 283 24.13 2.79 3.81
N ASP A 284 24.71 3.94 4.16
CA ASP A 284 26.10 4.04 4.60
C ASP A 284 26.30 3.49 6.02
N GLY A 285 25.22 3.25 6.78
CA GLY A 285 25.31 2.82 8.18
C GLY A 285 25.96 3.85 9.08
N LEU A 286 25.79 5.15 8.80
CA LEU A 286 26.47 6.23 9.53
C LEU A 286 25.93 6.39 10.97
N GLU A 287 24.65 6.07 11.18
CA GLU A 287 23.97 6.20 12.47
C GLU A 287 23.84 4.85 13.19
N ALA A 288 23.76 3.74 12.47
CA ALA A 288 23.68 2.39 13.03
C ALA A 288 24.18 1.34 12.03
N ASP A 289 24.72 0.24 12.54
CA ASP A 289 25.31 -0.83 11.72
C ASP A 289 24.23 -1.62 10.99
N ASN A 290 24.43 -1.85 9.68
CA ASN A 290 23.57 -2.66 8.83
C ASN A 290 24.07 -4.12 8.74
N GLU A 291 24.83 -4.60 9.73
CA GLU A 291 25.29 -5.99 9.77
C GLU A 291 24.11 -6.95 9.87
N GLY A 292 24.08 -7.97 9.02
CA GLY A 292 22.97 -8.92 8.96
C GLY A 292 21.77 -8.47 8.10
N ILE A 293 21.84 -7.26 7.49
CA ILE A 293 20.81 -6.80 6.55
C ILE A 293 21.36 -6.86 5.12
N LEU A 294 20.62 -7.51 4.23
CA LEU A 294 20.82 -7.43 2.80
C LEU A 294 19.81 -6.46 2.17
N ILE A 295 20.29 -5.37 1.60
CA ILE A 295 19.43 -4.39 0.94
C ILE A 295 19.39 -4.69 -0.55
N ILE A 296 18.19 -4.95 -1.10
CA ILE A 296 17.98 -5.22 -2.52
C ILE A 296 17.09 -4.11 -3.09
N GLY A 297 17.66 -3.28 -3.95
CA GLY A 297 16.89 -2.30 -4.74
C GLY A 297 16.47 -2.89 -6.09
N ALA A 298 15.28 -2.56 -6.57
CA ALA A 298 14.84 -2.89 -7.93
C ALA A 298 14.49 -1.61 -8.71
N THR A 299 14.83 -1.60 -10.01
CA THR A 299 14.48 -0.49 -10.89
C THR A 299 14.22 -0.95 -12.32
N ASN A 300 13.27 -0.29 -12.97
CA ASN A 300 13.02 -0.43 -14.38
C ASN A 300 13.82 0.61 -15.21
N THR A 301 14.35 1.67 -14.57
CA THR A 301 15.02 2.78 -15.25
C THR A 301 16.38 3.13 -14.60
N PRO A 302 17.37 2.22 -14.66
CA PRO A 302 18.65 2.38 -13.95
C PRO A 302 19.45 3.62 -14.39
N TRP A 303 19.15 4.21 -15.55
CA TRP A 303 19.75 5.44 -16.07
C TRP A 303 19.22 6.72 -15.41
N HIS A 304 18.08 6.64 -14.70
CA HIS A 304 17.52 7.76 -13.93
C HIS A 304 18.05 7.77 -12.48
N LEU A 305 18.59 6.65 -12.00
CA LEU A 305 19.12 6.56 -10.64
C LEU A 305 20.38 7.44 -10.47
N ASP A 306 20.41 8.24 -9.38
CA ASP A 306 21.60 9.04 -9.04
C ASP A 306 22.82 8.12 -8.80
N SER A 307 23.95 8.54 -9.33
CA SER A 307 25.23 7.81 -9.21
C SER A 307 25.66 7.62 -7.76
N ALA A 308 25.21 8.45 -6.83
CA ALA A 308 25.49 8.32 -5.41
C ALA A 308 25.00 6.99 -4.82
N PHE A 309 23.91 6.44 -5.33
CA PHE A 309 23.41 5.12 -4.90
C PHE A 309 24.33 3.96 -5.29
N ARG A 310 25.13 4.13 -6.33
CA ARG A 310 26.02 3.09 -6.89
C ARG A 310 27.46 3.17 -6.38
N ARG A 311 27.71 3.98 -5.34
CA ARG A 311 29.04 4.05 -4.72
C ARG A 311 29.32 2.79 -3.91
N PRO A 312 30.62 2.41 -3.76
CA PRO A 312 31.02 1.30 -2.90
C PRO A 312 30.41 1.42 -1.49
N GLY A 313 29.91 0.32 -0.97
CA GLY A 313 29.23 0.25 0.33
C GLY A 313 27.71 0.49 0.25
N ARG A 314 27.16 0.91 -0.90
CA ARG A 314 25.73 1.06 -1.16
C ARG A 314 25.26 -0.03 -2.13
N PHE A 315 24.60 0.29 -3.22
CA PHE A 315 24.27 -0.67 -4.28
C PHE A 315 25.47 -0.90 -5.19
N ASP A 316 26.51 -1.52 -4.67
CA ASP A 316 27.77 -1.76 -5.38
C ASP A 316 27.73 -3.04 -6.23
N ARG A 317 26.74 -3.89 -6.04
CA ARG A 317 26.48 -5.08 -6.83
C ARG A 317 25.25 -4.86 -7.69
N ILE A 318 25.42 -4.93 -9.01
CA ILE A 318 24.39 -4.61 -9.98
C ILE A 318 24.18 -5.83 -10.86
N ILE A 319 22.94 -6.31 -10.95
CA ILE A 319 22.56 -7.50 -11.72
C ILE A 319 21.44 -7.14 -12.69
N PHE A 320 21.67 -7.49 -13.97
CA PHE A 320 20.64 -7.40 -15.00
C PHE A 320 19.69 -8.60 -14.91
N VAL A 321 18.40 -8.34 -14.86
CA VAL A 321 17.33 -9.34 -14.88
C VAL A 321 16.67 -9.31 -16.27
N PRO A 322 17.06 -10.18 -17.19
CA PRO A 322 16.49 -10.26 -18.54
C PRO A 322 15.09 -10.87 -18.50
N PRO A 323 14.32 -10.77 -19.61
CA PRO A 323 13.13 -11.58 -19.80
C PRO A 323 13.45 -13.08 -19.70
N PRO A 324 12.49 -13.91 -19.27
CA PRO A 324 12.70 -15.35 -19.12
C PRO A 324 13.03 -16.02 -20.45
N ASP A 325 13.96 -16.97 -20.42
CA ASP A 325 14.26 -17.85 -21.53
C ASP A 325 13.13 -18.87 -21.77
N ASP A 326 13.24 -19.66 -22.83
CA ASP A 326 12.17 -20.59 -23.21
C ASP A 326 11.89 -21.66 -22.14
N GLU A 327 12.91 -22.10 -21.38
CA GLU A 327 12.74 -23.05 -20.28
C GLU A 327 12.00 -22.40 -19.12
N SER A 328 12.42 -21.21 -18.73
CA SER A 328 11.74 -20.41 -17.69
C SER A 328 10.29 -20.09 -18.06
N LYS A 329 10.02 -19.75 -19.33
CA LYS A 329 8.64 -19.51 -19.80
C LYS A 329 7.77 -20.76 -19.70
N MET A 330 8.32 -21.94 -19.98
CA MET A 330 7.59 -23.20 -19.81
C MET A 330 7.25 -23.46 -18.33
N GLU A 331 8.18 -23.17 -17.42
CA GLU A 331 7.95 -23.31 -15.98
C GLU A 331 6.92 -22.31 -15.47
N ILE A 332 7.01 -21.04 -15.87
CA ILE A 332 6.03 -20.01 -15.54
C ILE A 332 4.64 -20.41 -16.04
N LEU A 333 4.53 -20.89 -17.28
CA LEU A 333 3.26 -21.37 -17.84
C LEU A 333 2.66 -22.51 -17.02
N LYS A 334 3.47 -23.50 -16.61
CA LYS A 334 3.01 -24.60 -15.77
C LYS A 334 2.48 -24.12 -14.44
N LEU A 335 3.26 -23.27 -13.76
CA LEU A 335 2.90 -22.70 -12.46
C LEU A 335 1.59 -21.88 -12.54
N LYS A 336 1.47 -21.01 -13.55
CA LYS A 336 0.31 -20.13 -13.70
C LYS A 336 -0.95 -20.84 -14.16
N LEU A 337 -0.82 -22.02 -14.78
CA LEU A 337 -1.94 -22.88 -15.20
C LEU A 337 -2.32 -23.91 -14.13
N GLU A 338 -1.55 -24.05 -13.07
CA GLU A 338 -1.88 -24.96 -11.98
C GLU A 338 -3.22 -24.60 -11.33
N GLY A 339 -4.06 -25.60 -11.07
CA GLY A 339 -5.41 -25.40 -10.51
C GLY A 339 -6.46 -24.86 -11.50
N LYS A 340 -6.10 -24.53 -12.75
CA LYS A 340 -7.04 -24.08 -13.77
C LYS A 340 -7.54 -25.24 -14.63
N PRO A 341 -8.74 -25.16 -15.20
CA PRO A 341 -9.27 -26.20 -16.11
C PRO A 341 -8.50 -26.19 -17.44
N VAL A 342 -7.51 -27.05 -17.57
CA VAL A 342 -6.68 -27.17 -18.78
C VAL A 342 -6.81 -28.55 -19.40
N ASP A 343 -6.76 -28.64 -20.73
CA ASP A 343 -6.53 -29.88 -21.46
C ASP A 343 -5.02 -30.04 -21.72
N LYS A 344 -4.62 -31.06 -22.49
CA LYS A 344 -3.21 -31.31 -22.84
C LYS A 344 -2.56 -30.08 -23.47
N ILE A 345 -1.66 -29.43 -22.72
CA ILE A 345 -0.92 -28.26 -23.16
C ILE A 345 0.44 -28.68 -23.77
N ASP A 346 0.68 -28.31 -25.01
CA ASP A 346 2.02 -28.32 -25.60
C ASP A 346 2.75 -27.01 -25.29
N TYR A 347 3.42 -26.98 -24.12
CA TYR A 347 4.16 -25.80 -23.63
C TYR A 347 5.20 -25.32 -24.64
N LYS A 348 5.91 -26.23 -25.32
CA LYS A 348 6.92 -25.89 -26.34
C LYS A 348 6.31 -25.16 -27.54
N ALA A 349 5.13 -25.61 -27.99
CA ALA A 349 4.44 -24.93 -29.05
C ALA A 349 3.96 -23.53 -28.65
N VAL A 350 3.46 -23.36 -27.44
CA VAL A 350 3.01 -22.05 -26.92
C VAL A 350 4.19 -21.10 -26.81
N VAL A 351 5.31 -21.51 -26.19
CA VAL A 351 6.49 -20.68 -25.96
C VAL A 351 7.08 -20.11 -27.25
N LYS A 352 7.02 -20.85 -28.39
CA LYS A 352 7.46 -20.32 -29.68
C LYS A 352 6.73 -19.04 -30.14
N HIS A 353 5.55 -18.76 -29.57
CA HIS A 353 4.76 -17.57 -29.87
C HIS A 353 4.90 -16.46 -28.83
N THR A 354 5.70 -16.67 -27.78
CA THR A 354 5.91 -15.71 -26.70
C THR A 354 7.29 -15.05 -26.78
N LYS A 355 7.75 -14.73 -27.98
CA LYS A 355 9.03 -14.04 -28.16
C LYS A 355 9.01 -12.71 -27.40
N ASP A 356 10.10 -12.43 -26.70
CA ASP A 356 10.31 -11.20 -25.92
C ASP A 356 9.31 -10.98 -24.74
N TYR A 357 8.52 -12.00 -24.37
CA TYR A 357 7.57 -11.92 -23.28
C TYR A 357 8.28 -11.90 -21.92
N SER A 358 7.82 -11.02 -21.01
CA SER A 358 8.10 -11.08 -19.59
C SER A 358 7.22 -12.13 -18.89
N GLY A 359 7.45 -12.36 -17.60
CA GLY A 359 6.56 -13.22 -16.79
C GLY A 359 5.14 -12.65 -16.70
N ALA A 360 5.01 -11.33 -16.60
CA ALA A 360 3.72 -10.65 -16.60
C ALA A 360 2.99 -10.74 -17.95
N ASP A 361 3.72 -10.71 -19.08
CA ASP A 361 3.12 -10.91 -20.40
C ASP A 361 2.55 -12.31 -20.56
N ILE A 362 3.21 -13.33 -19.98
CA ILE A 362 2.70 -14.72 -19.96
C ILE A 362 1.40 -14.79 -19.15
N GLU A 363 1.32 -14.13 -18.02
CA GLU A 363 0.12 -14.07 -17.19
C GLU A 363 -1.02 -13.38 -17.94
N ALA A 364 -0.78 -12.21 -18.50
CA ALA A 364 -1.75 -11.49 -19.32
C ALA A 364 -2.25 -12.32 -20.53
N MET A 365 -1.36 -13.07 -21.18
CA MET A 365 -1.74 -14.00 -22.25
C MET A 365 -2.68 -15.11 -21.74
N ILE A 366 -2.42 -15.67 -20.57
CA ILE A 366 -3.28 -16.69 -19.95
C ILE A 366 -4.64 -16.08 -19.63
N ASP A 367 -4.69 -14.87 -19.07
CA ASP A 367 -5.94 -14.19 -18.73
C ASP A 367 -6.79 -13.91 -19.96
N ILE A 368 -6.20 -13.47 -21.08
CA ILE A 368 -6.90 -13.31 -22.37
C ILE A 368 -7.50 -14.65 -22.83
N ALA A 369 -6.77 -15.75 -22.68
CA ALA A 369 -7.29 -17.07 -23.07
C ALA A 369 -8.44 -17.52 -22.14
N ILE A 370 -8.37 -17.21 -20.85
CA ILE A 370 -9.43 -17.48 -19.88
C ILE A 370 -10.68 -16.66 -20.20
N GLU A 371 -10.53 -15.37 -20.44
CA GLU A 371 -11.65 -14.47 -20.77
C GLU A 371 -12.41 -14.95 -22.01
N ALA A 372 -11.68 -15.32 -23.06
CA ALA A 372 -12.30 -15.88 -24.27
C ALA A 372 -13.06 -17.20 -24.01
N LYS A 373 -12.57 -18.05 -23.08
CA LYS A 373 -13.27 -19.27 -22.68
C LYS A 373 -14.51 -19.00 -21.85
N LEU A 374 -14.45 -18.00 -20.95
CA LEU A 374 -15.59 -17.59 -20.13
C LEU A 374 -16.69 -16.98 -21.00
N GLU A 375 -16.34 -16.12 -21.96
CA GLU A 375 -17.29 -15.54 -22.92
C GLU A 375 -18.05 -16.64 -23.67
N LYS A 376 -17.31 -17.61 -24.23
CA LYS A 376 -17.89 -18.74 -24.93
C LYS A 376 -18.78 -19.61 -24.02
N ALA A 377 -18.36 -19.84 -22.77
CA ALA A 377 -19.13 -20.60 -21.80
C ALA A 377 -20.45 -19.90 -21.43
N MET A 378 -20.44 -18.57 -21.34
CA MET A 378 -21.64 -17.78 -21.09
C MET A 378 -22.63 -17.85 -22.27
N GLU A 379 -22.15 -17.90 -23.49
CA GLU A 379 -23.00 -18.04 -24.70
C GLU A 379 -23.57 -19.46 -24.86
N THR A 380 -22.75 -20.49 -24.62
CA THR A 380 -23.12 -21.88 -24.87
C THR A 380 -23.69 -22.62 -23.67
N GLY A 381 -23.49 -22.08 -22.46
CA GLY A 381 -23.82 -22.74 -21.19
C GLY A 381 -22.87 -23.90 -20.83
N ILE A 382 -21.80 -24.14 -21.59
CA ILE A 382 -20.88 -25.27 -21.39
C ILE A 382 -19.45 -24.77 -21.23
N PRO A 383 -18.84 -24.90 -20.02
CA PRO A 383 -17.43 -24.54 -19.81
C PRO A 383 -16.51 -25.54 -20.51
N GLU A 384 -15.55 -25.03 -21.27
CA GLU A 384 -14.52 -25.83 -21.95
C GLU A 384 -13.15 -25.59 -21.32
N PRO A 385 -12.26 -26.61 -21.24
CA PRO A 385 -10.90 -26.40 -20.74
C PRO A 385 -10.06 -25.55 -21.70
N ILE A 386 -9.03 -24.90 -21.15
CA ILE A 386 -8.04 -24.14 -21.90
C ILE A 386 -7.15 -25.10 -22.68
N THR A 387 -6.92 -24.84 -23.95
CA THR A 387 -6.07 -25.65 -24.85
C THR A 387 -4.84 -24.84 -25.30
N SER A 388 -3.85 -25.56 -25.88
CA SER A 388 -2.69 -24.90 -26.52
C SER A 388 -3.11 -23.92 -27.62
N LYS A 389 -4.22 -24.18 -28.33
CA LYS A 389 -4.71 -23.28 -29.38
C LYS A 389 -5.23 -21.97 -28.84
N ASP A 390 -5.90 -22.00 -27.68
CA ASP A 390 -6.41 -20.81 -27.03
C ASP A 390 -5.25 -19.91 -26.56
N LEU A 391 -4.23 -20.49 -25.92
CA LEU A 391 -3.02 -19.77 -25.50
C LEU A 391 -2.25 -19.19 -26.70
N ILE A 392 -2.12 -19.93 -27.80
CA ILE A 392 -1.47 -19.43 -29.03
C ILE A 392 -2.30 -18.31 -29.67
N ALA A 393 -3.62 -18.39 -29.64
CA ALA A 393 -4.48 -17.31 -30.13
C ALA A 393 -4.31 -16.03 -29.26
N ALA A 394 -4.31 -16.17 -27.96
CA ALA A 394 -4.04 -15.08 -27.02
C ALA A 394 -2.64 -14.46 -27.22
N ALA A 395 -1.61 -15.29 -27.43
CA ALA A 395 -0.25 -14.84 -27.73
C ALA A 395 -0.12 -14.03 -29.03
N LYS A 396 -1.04 -14.16 -29.97
CA LYS A 396 -1.07 -13.33 -31.18
C LYS A 396 -1.72 -11.96 -30.96
N ILE A 397 -2.56 -11.85 -29.93
CA ILE A 397 -3.27 -10.61 -29.58
C ILE A 397 -2.40 -9.77 -28.67
N HIS A 398 -1.78 -10.39 -27.65
CA HIS A 398 -0.94 -9.71 -26.68
C HIS A 398 0.40 -9.28 -27.29
N LYS A 399 0.86 -8.06 -26.93
CA LYS A 399 2.16 -7.54 -27.36
C LYS A 399 3.14 -7.56 -26.18
N ALA A 400 4.38 -8.00 -26.46
CA ALA A 400 5.42 -8.03 -25.43
C ALA A 400 5.70 -6.62 -24.88
N SER A 401 5.58 -6.46 -23.57
CA SER A 401 5.82 -5.20 -22.86
C SER A 401 7.31 -4.81 -22.83
N THR A 402 8.20 -5.78 -23.01
CA THR A 402 9.65 -5.57 -22.92
C THR A 402 10.25 -4.84 -24.12
N VAL A 403 9.58 -4.83 -25.28
CA VAL A 403 10.11 -4.27 -26.55
C VAL A 403 10.43 -2.78 -26.42
N ASP A 404 9.50 -2.00 -25.86
CA ASP A 404 9.67 -0.56 -25.67
C ASP A 404 10.80 -0.27 -24.68
N TRP A 405 10.91 -1.08 -23.62
CA TRP A 405 11.99 -0.97 -22.66
C TRP A 405 13.36 -1.20 -23.33
N PHE A 406 13.51 -2.27 -24.14
CA PHE A 406 14.76 -2.53 -24.84
C PHE A 406 15.11 -1.45 -25.86
N THR A 407 14.13 -0.85 -26.49
CA THR A 407 14.34 0.28 -27.42
C THR A 407 14.97 1.46 -26.69
N THR A 408 14.47 1.78 -25.49
CA THR A 408 15.03 2.85 -24.65
C THR A 408 16.39 2.45 -24.09
N ALA A 409 16.51 1.27 -23.52
CA ALA A 409 17.71 0.73 -22.88
C ALA A 409 18.90 0.65 -23.87
N LYS A 410 18.65 0.29 -25.14
CA LYS A 410 19.64 0.23 -26.20
C LYS A 410 20.33 1.58 -26.42
N ASN A 411 19.58 2.67 -26.41
CA ASN A 411 20.14 4.00 -26.57
C ASN A 411 21.09 4.35 -25.43
N TYR A 412 20.71 4.07 -24.18
CA TYR A 412 21.59 4.29 -23.03
C TYR A 412 22.81 3.37 -23.05
N ALA A 413 22.64 2.11 -23.43
CA ALA A 413 23.73 1.13 -23.51
C ALA A 413 24.77 1.47 -24.60
N LEU A 414 24.33 2.09 -25.70
CA LEU A 414 25.22 2.49 -26.79
C LEU A 414 25.89 3.85 -26.56
N PHE A 415 25.16 4.84 -26.02
CA PHE A 415 25.62 6.22 -25.99
C PHE A 415 25.94 6.78 -24.62
N ALA A 416 25.50 6.12 -23.51
CA ALA A 416 25.71 6.57 -22.15
C ALA A 416 26.33 5.49 -21.23
N ASN A 417 27.06 4.52 -21.78
CA ASN A 417 27.63 3.37 -21.08
C ASN A 417 29.14 3.44 -20.89
N GLN A 418 29.70 4.60 -20.57
CA GLN A 418 31.13 4.77 -20.35
C GLN A 418 31.66 3.91 -19.18
N SER A 419 30.84 3.65 -18.18
CA SER A 419 31.18 2.81 -17.00
C SER A 419 31.05 1.31 -17.26
N GLY A 420 30.55 0.88 -18.42
CA GLY A 420 30.27 -0.53 -18.72
C GLY A 420 29.06 -1.12 -18.00
N LEU A 421 28.28 -0.32 -17.29
CA LEU A 421 27.14 -0.72 -16.47
C LEU A 421 26.05 -1.49 -17.25
N TYR A 422 25.86 -1.13 -18.51
CA TYR A 422 24.81 -1.68 -19.37
C TYR A 422 25.34 -2.70 -20.38
N ASN A 423 26.54 -3.27 -20.15
CA ASN A 423 27.13 -4.25 -21.07
C ASN A 423 26.27 -5.51 -21.21
N ASP A 424 25.57 -5.91 -20.15
CA ASP A 424 24.71 -7.09 -20.17
C ASP A 424 23.47 -6.89 -21.06
N ILE A 425 22.93 -5.66 -21.10
CA ILE A 425 21.88 -5.30 -22.07
C ILE A 425 22.38 -5.49 -23.51
N LEU A 426 23.60 -5.03 -23.81
CA LEU A 426 24.17 -5.19 -25.16
C LEU A 426 24.42 -6.65 -25.54
N LYS A 427 24.77 -7.50 -24.56
CA LYS A 427 24.87 -8.94 -24.79
C LYS A 427 23.52 -9.59 -25.08
N TYR A 428 22.46 -9.10 -24.44
CA TYR A 428 21.11 -9.63 -24.63
C TYR A 428 20.47 -9.20 -25.97
N ILE A 429 20.73 -7.98 -26.43
CA ILE A 429 20.17 -7.42 -27.67
C ILE A 429 20.88 -7.97 -28.95
N LYS A 430 22.09 -8.49 -28.79
CA LYS A 430 22.84 -9.11 -29.90
C LYS A 430 22.18 -10.42 -30.35
#